data_06c5c482ce896671b44f5f5e62922dd6
#
_entry.id   06c5c482ce896671b44f5f5e62922dd6
#
_cell.length_a   1.000
_cell.length_b   1.000
_cell.length_c   1.000
_cell.angle_alpha   90.00
_cell.angle_beta   90.00
_cell.angle_gamma   90.00
#
_symmetry.space_group_name_H-M   'P 1'
#
loop_
_entity.id
_entity.type
_entity.pdbx_description
1 polymer ?
#
loop_
_entity_poly.entity_id
_entity_poly.type
_entity_poly.pdbx_seq_one_letter_code
_entity_poly.pdbx_strand_id
1 'polypeptide(L)'
;TNNICQGLLKAQLPGRFQVLPGKPRIILDVAHNLSAIHILSTSLSGMADHQKTYGVFSALKDKDIDGVVQAITSEIDVWLVAGINSSRGASSDEIVEALESVGASKANGSILVFPDPVAAYVFAYKQSTINDRICVFGSFYVVGKVMEYLEQEKYG
;
A
#
# COMPACT_ATOMS: atom_id res chain seq x y z
N THR A 1 -10.63 -10.45 -16.00
CA THR A 1 -10.96 -11.82 -15.65
C THR A 1 -10.42 -12.19 -14.29
N ASN A 2 -10.93 -13.25 -13.75
CA ASN A 2 -10.48 -13.82 -12.49
C ASN A 2 -9.00 -14.20 -12.50
N ASN A 3 -8.42 -14.33 -13.68
CA ASN A 3 -7.04 -14.78 -13.83
C ASN A 3 -6.02 -13.67 -13.76
N ILE A 4 -6.43 -12.41 -13.61
CA ILE A 4 -5.47 -11.31 -13.59
C ILE A 4 -4.48 -11.48 -12.44
N CYS A 5 -4.95 -11.63 -11.21
CA CYS A 5 -4.06 -11.81 -10.07
C CYS A 5 -3.28 -13.12 -10.15
N GLN A 6 -3.94 -14.22 -10.54
CA GLN A 6 -3.27 -15.50 -10.68
C GLN A 6 -2.23 -15.47 -11.79
N GLY A 7 -2.54 -14.83 -12.91
CA GLY A 7 -1.61 -14.68 -14.00
C GLY A 7 -0.37 -13.90 -13.59
N LEU A 8 -0.57 -12.80 -12.85
CA LEU A 8 0.54 -12.01 -12.34
C LEU A 8 1.38 -12.80 -11.34
N LEU A 9 0.73 -13.57 -10.46
CA LEU A 9 1.44 -14.41 -9.50
C LEU A 9 2.30 -15.48 -10.17
N LYS A 10 1.88 -15.98 -11.32
CA LYS A 10 2.64 -16.98 -12.07
C LYS A 10 3.73 -16.36 -12.92
N ALA A 11 3.48 -15.19 -13.49
CA ALA A 11 4.40 -14.55 -14.43
C ALA A 11 5.51 -13.77 -13.75
N GLN A 12 5.33 -13.37 -12.50
CA GLN A 12 6.25 -12.52 -11.75
C GLN A 12 6.41 -13.08 -10.33
N LEU A 13 7.41 -12.58 -9.61
CA LEU A 13 7.51 -12.86 -8.19
C LEU A 13 6.30 -12.21 -7.51
N PRO A 14 5.50 -12.99 -6.77
CA PRO A 14 4.27 -12.46 -6.17
C PRO A 14 4.54 -11.24 -5.29
N GLY A 15 3.74 -10.20 -5.49
CA GLY A 15 3.81 -8.99 -4.67
C GLY A 15 5.03 -8.14 -4.89
N ARG A 16 5.75 -8.30 -6.01
CA ARG A 16 6.89 -7.45 -6.33
C ARG A 16 6.57 -6.54 -7.49
N PHE A 17 6.27 -5.30 -7.16
CA PHE A 17 5.90 -4.24 -8.11
C PHE A 17 4.94 -4.74 -9.19
N GLN A 18 3.89 -5.38 -8.75
CA GLN A 18 2.85 -5.85 -9.67
C GLN A 18 1.89 -4.73 -9.96
N VAL A 19 1.81 -4.32 -11.21
CA VAL A 19 0.89 -3.28 -11.66
C VAL A 19 -0.31 -3.96 -12.31
N LEU A 20 -1.48 -3.81 -11.69
CA LEU A 20 -2.69 -4.42 -12.24
C LEU A 20 -3.20 -3.60 -13.40
N PRO A 21 -3.77 -4.25 -14.44
CA PRO A 21 -4.33 -3.52 -15.57
C PRO A 21 -5.55 -2.70 -15.15
N GLY A 22 -5.80 -1.62 -15.86
CA GLY A 22 -6.95 -0.75 -15.62
C GLY A 22 -6.57 0.55 -14.95
N LYS A 23 -7.59 1.33 -14.60
CA LYS A 23 -7.44 2.64 -13.96
C LYS A 23 -8.48 2.79 -12.85
N PRO A 24 -8.10 3.32 -11.69
CA PRO A 24 -6.74 3.80 -11.36
C PRO A 24 -5.73 2.66 -11.38
N ARG A 25 -4.46 3.00 -11.50
CA ARG A 25 -3.39 1.99 -11.44
C ARG A 25 -3.26 1.49 -10.02
N ILE A 26 -3.17 0.17 -9.88
CA ILE A 26 -3.01 -0.47 -8.59
C ILE A 26 -1.66 -1.17 -8.59
N ILE A 27 -0.81 -0.82 -7.65
CA ILE A 27 0.53 -1.40 -7.51
C ILE A 27 0.56 -2.21 -6.22
N LEU A 28 0.99 -3.46 -6.31
CA LEU A 28 1.12 -4.35 -5.15
C LEU A 28 2.60 -4.67 -4.95
N ASP A 29 3.12 -4.44 -3.76
CA ASP A 29 4.52 -4.74 -3.46
C ASP A 29 4.67 -5.14 -1.99
N VAL A 30 5.20 -6.34 -1.75
CA VAL A 30 5.42 -6.86 -0.40
C VAL A 30 6.65 -6.25 0.28
N ALA A 31 7.24 -5.21 -0.30
CA ALA A 31 8.39 -4.52 0.29
C ALA A 31 8.11 -4.16 1.75
N HIS A 32 9.00 -4.54 2.64
CA HIS A 32 8.83 -4.34 4.08
C HIS A 32 10.13 -3.99 4.80
N ASN A 33 11.24 -3.97 4.13
CA ASN A 33 12.52 -3.52 4.68
C ASN A 33 13.03 -2.33 3.89
N LEU A 34 14.02 -1.64 4.45
CA LEU A 34 14.48 -0.39 3.89
C LEU A 34 15.00 -0.53 2.45
N SER A 35 15.77 -1.58 2.15
CA SER A 35 16.27 -1.81 0.79
C SER A 35 15.15 -1.97 -0.22
N ALA A 36 14.18 -2.81 0.10
CA ALA A 36 13.06 -3.07 -0.81
C ALA A 36 12.18 -1.82 -0.98
N ILE A 37 12.01 -1.03 0.08
CA ILE A 37 11.24 0.20 0.01
C ILE A 37 11.94 1.25 -0.86
N HIS A 38 13.26 1.34 -0.80
CA HIS A 38 14.02 2.24 -1.69
C HIS A 38 13.80 1.85 -3.16
N ILE A 39 13.79 0.56 -3.47
CA ILE A 39 13.53 0.08 -4.82
C ILE A 39 12.11 0.44 -5.25
N LEU A 40 11.14 0.22 -4.36
CA LEU A 40 9.73 0.57 -4.63
C LEU A 40 9.59 2.07 -4.87
N SER A 41 10.20 2.89 -4.03
CA SER A 41 10.14 4.35 -4.18
C SER A 41 10.70 4.80 -5.54
N THR A 42 11.84 4.25 -5.94
CA THR A 42 12.44 4.53 -7.25
C THR A 42 11.51 4.12 -8.38
N SER A 43 10.90 2.94 -8.27
CA SER A 43 9.98 2.45 -9.29
C SER A 43 8.74 3.33 -9.40
N LEU A 44 8.19 3.76 -8.28
CA LEU A 44 7.04 4.68 -8.27
C LEU A 44 7.41 6.04 -8.88
N SER A 45 8.59 6.54 -8.54
CA SER A 45 9.10 7.81 -9.08
C SER A 45 9.26 7.76 -10.59
N GLY A 46 9.56 6.58 -11.16
CA GLY A 46 9.72 6.40 -12.59
C GLY A 46 8.41 6.25 -13.35
N MET A 47 7.29 6.10 -12.68
CA MET A 47 5.99 6.00 -13.35
C MET A 47 5.51 7.38 -13.77
N ALA A 48 5.06 7.48 -15.02
CA ALA A 48 4.55 8.75 -15.54
C ALA A 48 3.03 8.84 -15.39
N ASP A 49 2.49 10.03 -15.60
CA ASP A 49 1.05 10.28 -15.79
C ASP A 49 0.17 9.85 -14.62
N HIS A 50 0.54 10.28 -13.42
CA HIS A 50 -0.33 10.13 -12.27
C HIS A 50 -0.49 11.47 -11.55
N GLN A 51 -1.62 11.65 -10.85
CA GLN A 51 -1.88 12.84 -10.07
C GLN A 51 -1.62 12.61 -8.59
N LYS A 52 -2.36 11.70 -7.97
CA LYS A 52 -2.28 11.45 -6.54
C LYS A 52 -1.96 9.98 -6.27
N THR A 53 -1.17 9.73 -5.25
CA THR A 53 -0.85 8.37 -4.81
C THR A 53 -1.45 8.10 -3.44
N TYR A 54 -2.28 7.06 -3.38
CA TYR A 54 -2.83 6.55 -2.13
C TYR A 54 -1.99 5.34 -1.70
N GLY A 55 -1.43 5.39 -0.50
CA GLY A 55 -0.63 4.29 0.03
C GLY A 55 -1.40 3.49 1.07
N VAL A 56 -1.75 2.26 0.74
CA VAL A 56 -2.37 1.34 1.70
C VAL A 56 -1.24 0.59 2.40
N PHE A 57 -1.05 0.84 3.68
CA PHE A 57 0.15 0.45 4.39
C PHE A 57 -0.13 -0.24 5.71
N SER A 58 0.60 -1.32 5.96
CA SER A 58 0.72 -1.93 7.29
C SER A 58 2.16 -2.40 7.45
N ALA A 59 2.58 -2.65 8.70
CA ALA A 59 3.95 -3.05 8.97
C ALA A 59 4.02 -3.99 10.17
N LEU A 60 5.08 -4.79 10.22
CA LEU A 60 5.40 -5.59 11.40
C LEU A 60 6.15 -4.71 12.40
N LYS A 61 5.96 -5.02 13.68
CA LYS A 61 6.49 -4.23 14.80
C LYS A 61 8.01 -4.19 14.85
N ASP A 62 8.67 -5.25 14.40
CA ASP A 62 10.12 -5.41 14.46
C ASP A 62 10.84 -4.76 13.27
N LYS A 63 10.12 -4.06 12.41
CA LYS A 63 10.72 -3.38 11.26
C LYS A 63 11.03 -1.93 11.60
N ASP A 64 11.96 -1.35 10.84
CA ASP A 64 12.31 0.07 10.94
C ASP A 64 11.23 0.92 10.25
N ILE A 65 10.11 1.10 10.94
CA ILE A 65 8.97 1.81 10.36
C ILE A 65 9.32 3.25 10.04
N ASP A 66 10.08 3.92 10.92
CA ASP A 66 10.51 5.30 10.67
C ASP A 66 11.34 5.43 9.40
N GLY A 67 12.33 4.55 9.24
CA GLY A 67 13.16 4.55 8.04
C GLY A 67 12.38 4.22 6.78
N VAL A 68 11.46 3.27 6.88
CA VAL A 68 10.62 2.86 5.76
C VAL A 68 9.74 4.03 5.29
N VAL A 69 9.04 4.71 6.19
CA VAL A 69 8.17 5.81 5.78
C VAL A 69 8.97 6.99 5.25
N GLN A 70 10.13 7.28 5.81
CA GLN A 70 11.01 8.33 5.29
C GLN A 70 11.43 8.05 3.85
N ALA A 71 11.73 6.80 3.56
CA ALA A 71 12.25 6.40 2.24
C ALA A 71 11.23 6.54 1.12
N ILE A 72 9.94 6.53 1.42
CA ILE A 72 8.89 6.51 0.39
C ILE A 72 7.89 7.66 0.50
N THR A 73 8.00 8.48 1.55
CA THR A 73 6.99 9.52 1.79
C THR A 73 6.84 10.51 0.64
N SER A 74 7.92 10.76 -0.12
CA SER A 74 7.86 11.67 -1.27
C SER A 74 6.94 11.17 -2.38
N GLU A 75 6.66 9.85 -2.41
CA GLU A 75 5.82 9.25 -3.44
C GLU A 75 4.38 9.03 -3.01
N ILE A 76 4.05 9.26 -1.75
CA ILE A 76 2.72 8.98 -1.20
C ILE A 76 2.05 10.28 -0.79
N ASP A 77 0.86 10.54 -1.30
CA ASP A 77 0.08 11.74 -0.97
C ASP A 77 -0.88 11.48 0.20
N VAL A 78 -1.51 10.33 0.22
CA VAL A 78 -2.45 9.96 1.28
C VAL A 78 -2.10 8.58 1.80
N TRP A 79 -1.89 8.47 3.10
CA TRP A 79 -1.59 7.20 3.76
C TRP A 79 -2.87 6.62 4.36
N LEU A 80 -3.20 5.41 3.95
CA LEU A 80 -4.33 4.66 4.49
C LEU A 80 -3.76 3.52 5.32
N VAL A 81 -3.84 3.68 6.62
CA VAL A 81 -3.13 2.83 7.59
C VAL A 81 -4.06 1.76 8.14
N ALA A 82 -3.61 0.52 8.09
CA ALA A 82 -4.29 -0.58 8.76
C ALA A 82 -3.29 -1.27 9.69
N GLY A 83 -3.62 -1.34 10.97
CA GLY A 83 -2.79 -2.07 11.92
C GLY A 83 -2.91 -3.58 11.71
N ILE A 84 -1.87 -4.31 12.08
CA ILE A 84 -1.91 -5.77 12.06
C ILE A 84 -2.27 -6.25 13.46
N ASN A 85 -3.40 -6.92 13.58
CA ASN A 85 -3.91 -7.38 14.87
C ASN A 85 -3.27 -8.71 15.27
N SER A 86 -1.99 -8.63 15.64
CA SER A 86 -1.24 -9.78 16.15
C SER A 86 -0.10 -9.28 17.00
N SER A 87 0.54 -10.18 17.74
CA SER A 87 1.65 -9.81 18.63
C SER A 87 2.86 -9.25 17.87
N ARG A 88 3.00 -9.61 16.60
CA ARG A 88 4.13 -9.17 15.75
C ARG A 88 3.77 -7.98 14.86
N GLY A 89 2.51 -7.61 14.82
CA GLY A 89 2.05 -6.51 13.98
C GLY A 89 2.19 -5.17 14.67
N ALA A 90 2.54 -4.14 13.90
CA ALA A 90 2.48 -2.78 14.42
C ALA A 90 1.03 -2.32 14.47
N SER A 91 0.68 -1.62 15.53
CA SER A 91 -0.64 -1.02 15.65
C SER A 91 -0.75 0.18 14.71
N SER A 92 -1.99 0.59 14.42
CA SER A 92 -2.18 1.80 13.64
C SER A 92 -1.58 3.02 14.34
N ASP A 93 -1.63 3.08 15.67
CA ASP A 93 -1.05 4.20 16.41
C ASP A 93 0.47 4.29 16.25
N GLU A 94 1.15 3.16 16.26
CA GLU A 94 2.60 3.11 16.02
C GLU A 94 2.96 3.60 14.63
N ILE A 95 2.16 3.20 13.64
CA ILE A 95 2.40 3.62 12.26
C ILE A 95 2.10 5.11 12.09
N VAL A 96 1.01 5.59 12.67
CA VAL A 96 0.63 7.01 12.61
C VAL A 96 1.74 7.87 13.23
N GLU A 97 2.31 7.46 14.36
CA GLU A 97 3.40 8.18 15.00
C GLU A 97 4.60 8.33 14.05
N ALA A 98 4.97 7.23 13.37
CA ALA A 98 6.05 7.28 12.40
C ALA A 98 5.74 8.20 11.23
N LEU A 99 4.51 8.19 10.73
CA LEU A 99 4.09 9.06 9.63
C LEU A 99 4.08 10.53 10.04
N GLU A 100 3.67 10.82 11.27
CA GLU A 100 3.69 12.20 11.76
C GLU A 100 5.10 12.76 11.81
N SER A 101 6.09 11.92 12.06
CA SER A 101 7.48 12.34 12.09
C SER A 101 8.00 12.80 10.72
N VAL A 102 7.34 12.43 9.63
CA VAL A 102 7.71 12.86 8.28
C VAL A 102 6.72 13.89 7.69
N GLY A 103 5.89 14.47 8.54
CA GLY A 103 5.02 15.58 8.14
C GLY A 103 3.61 15.22 7.73
N ALA A 104 3.25 13.94 7.70
CA ALA A 104 1.87 13.55 7.45
C ALA A 104 1.04 13.73 8.73
N SER A 105 -0.26 13.94 8.59
CA SER A 105 -1.11 14.07 9.77
C SER A 105 -2.57 13.74 9.46
N LYS A 106 -3.31 13.39 10.50
CA LYS A 106 -4.76 13.23 10.37
C LYS A 106 -5.43 14.58 10.12
N ALA A 107 -4.89 15.64 10.71
CA ALA A 107 -5.46 16.99 10.62
C ALA A 107 -5.47 17.51 9.19
N ASN A 108 -4.40 17.26 8.41
CA ASN A 108 -4.34 17.73 7.03
C ASN A 108 -4.89 16.71 6.01
N GLY A 109 -5.44 15.59 6.48
CA GLY A 109 -6.05 14.59 5.62
C GLY A 109 -5.07 13.63 4.95
N SER A 110 -3.79 13.69 5.27
CA SER A 110 -2.80 12.81 4.65
C SER A 110 -2.64 11.48 5.38
N ILE A 111 -3.30 11.29 6.54
CA ILE A 111 -3.35 10.01 7.24
C ILE A 111 -4.81 9.66 7.54
N LEU A 112 -5.23 8.49 7.10
CA LEU A 112 -6.54 7.91 7.42
C LEU A 112 -6.31 6.51 7.99
N VAL A 113 -7.08 6.15 9.01
CA VAL A 113 -6.91 4.87 9.71
C VAL A 113 -8.12 3.99 9.47
N PHE A 114 -7.88 2.72 9.21
CA PHE A 114 -8.91 1.74 8.88
C PHE A 114 -8.75 0.48 9.73
N PRO A 115 -9.85 -0.28 9.95
CA PRO A 115 -9.79 -1.48 10.77
C PRO A 115 -9.02 -2.64 10.11
N ASP A 116 -8.94 -2.64 8.78
CA ASP A 116 -8.24 -3.70 8.05
C ASP A 116 -7.81 -3.21 6.66
N PRO A 117 -6.89 -3.95 6.00
CA PRO A 117 -6.38 -3.54 4.68
C PRO A 117 -7.45 -3.44 3.59
N VAL A 118 -8.46 -4.29 3.63
CA VAL A 118 -9.51 -4.28 2.60
C VAL A 118 -10.34 -3.01 2.70
N ALA A 119 -10.71 -2.60 3.93
CA ALA A 119 -11.43 -1.34 4.13
C ALA A 119 -10.63 -0.15 3.62
N ALA A 120 -9.31 -0.14 3.89
CA ALA A 120 -8.42 0.90 3.40
C ALA A 120 -8.37 0.92 1.87
N TYR A 121 -8.20 -0.24 1.27
CA TYR A 121 -8.14 -0.34 -0.19
C TYR A 121 -9.45 0.10 -0.85
N VAL A 122 -10.58 -0.34 -0.33
CA VAL A 122 -11.90 0.01 -0.89
C VAL A 122 -12.10 1.53 -0.83
N PHE A 123 -11.71 2.15 0.29
CA PHE A 123 -11.80 3.61 0.41
C PHE A 123 -10.92 4.29 -0.64
N ALA A 124 -9.67 3.85 -0.78
CA ALA A 124 -8.75 4.41 -1.78
C ALA A 124 -9.33 4.31 -3.18
N TYR A 125 -9.89 3.15 -3.52
CA TYR A 125 -10.46 2.92 -4.84
C TYR A 125 -11.64 3.86 -5.11
N LYS A 126 -12.50 4.05 -4.12
CA LYS A 126 -13.66 4.94 -4.26
C LYS A 126 -13.28 6.42 -4.35
N GLN A 127 -12.22 6.81 -3.66
CA GLN A 127 -11.76 8.20 -3.66
C GLN A 127 -10.92 8.55 -4.88
N SER A 128 -10.23 7.58 -5.45
CA SER A 128 -9.30 7.83 -6.54
C SER A 128 -10.03 8.13 -7.84
N THR A 129 -9.37 8.90 -8.70
CA THR A 129 -9.81 9.12 -10.07
C THR A 129 -9.02 8.20 -10.99
N ILE A 130 -9.37 8.18 -12.27
CA ILE A 130 -8.66 7.35 -13.26
C ILE A 130 -7.20 7.75 -13.43
N ASN A 131 -6.83 8.96 -12.99
CA ASN A 131 -5.45 9.46 -13.11
C ASN A 131 -4.65 9.27 -11.83
N ASP A 132 -5.23 8.70 -10.80
CA ASP A 132 -4.53 8.43 -9.54
C ASP A 132 -3.94 7.02 -9.56
N ARG A 133 -3.14 6.73 -8.53
CA ARG A 133 -2.62 5.37 -8.34
C ARG A 133 -2.76 4.98 -6.89
N ILE A 134 -2.87 3.67 -6.66
CA ILE A 134 -2.98 3.09 -5.33
C ILE A 134 -1.82 2.13 -5.18
N CYS A 135 -1.01 2.33 -4.15
CA CYS A 135 0.12 1.45 -3.86
C CYS A 135 -0.17 0.71 -2.55
N VAL A 136 -0.21 -0.61 -2.61
CA VAL A 136 -0.44 -1.47 -1.44
C VAL A 136 0.90 -2.09 -1.07
N PHE A 137 1.42 -1.81 0.12
CA PHE A 137 2.77 -2.22 0.47
C PHE A 137 3.01 -2.25 1.98
N GLY A 138 4.18 -2.71 2.36
CA GLY A 138 4.66 -2.69 3.74
C GLY A 138 4.71 -4.05 4.41
N SER A 139 3.98 -5.02 3.93
CA SER A 139 3.98 -6.37 4.50
C SER A 139 3.30 -7.36 3.56
N PHE A 140 3.65 -8.64 3.72
CA PHE A 140 2.90 -9.71 3.04
C PHE A 140 1.44 -9.71 3.46
N TYR A 141 1.16 -9.32 4.70
CA TYR A 141 -0.20 -9.30 5.23
C TYR A 141 -1.10 -8.34 4.44
N VAL A 142 -0.67 -7.09 4.26
CA VAL A 142 -1.50 -6.08 3.59
C VAL A 142 -1.73 -6.43 2.13
N VAL A 143 -0.67 -6.86 1.45
CA VAL A 143 -0.76 -7.24 0.03
C VAL A 143 -1.63 -8.50 -0.12
N GLY A 144 -1.43 -9.49 0.73
CA GLY A 144 -2.19 -10.73 0.68
C GLY A 144 -3.68 -10.50 0.88
N LYS A 145 -4.06 -9.65 1.84
CA LYS A 145 -5.48 -9.35 2.09
C LYS A 145 -6.12 -8.64 0.92
N VAL A 146 -5.43 -7.68 0.33
CA VAL A 146 -5.98 -6.96 -0.84
C VAL A 146 -6.08 -7.88 -2.05
N MET A 147 -5.06 -8.71 -2.30
CA MET A 147 -5.12 -9.66 -3.42
C MET A 147 -6.27 -10.65 -3.26
N GLU A 148 -6.47 -11.16 -2.06
CA GLU A 148 -7.57 -12.07 -1.75
C GLU A 148 -8.93 -11.40 -2.04
N TYR A 149 -9.10 -10.16 -1.61
CA TYR A 149 -10.31 -9.39 -1.88
C TYR A 149 -10.53 -9.19 -3.38
N LEU A 150 -9.49 -8.82 -4.11
CA LEU A 150 -9.60 -8.59 -5.55
C LEU A 150 -10.00 -9.86 -6.29
N GLU A 151 -9.48 -11.00 -5.85
CA GLU A 151 -9.84 -12.28 -6.45
C GLU A 151 -11.29 -12.65 -6.16
N GLN A 152 -11.76 -12.43 -4.94
CA GLN A 152 -13.15 -12.69 -4.55
C GLN A 152 -14.13 -11.81 -5.33
N GLU A 153 -13.77 -10.55 -5.57
CA GLU A 153 -14.62 -9.63 -6.33
C GLU A 153 -14.85 -10.09 -7.76
N LYS A 154 -13.94 -10.86 -8.32
CA LYS A 154 -14.10 -11.40 -9.67
C LYS A 154 -15.06 -12.56 -9.74
N TYR A 155 -15.24 -13.27 -8.64
CA TYR A 155 -16.14 -14.42 -8.58
C TYR A 155 -17.48 -14.11 -7.90
N GLY A 156 -17.51 -13.06 -7.14
CA GLY A 156 -18.68 -12.61 -6.44
C GLY A 156 -19.47 -11.58 -7.21
#